data_f42ab131e0a31c3bdc15a5d9ad11022d
#
_entry.id   f42ab131e0a31c3bdc15a5d9ad11022d
#
_cell.length_a   1.000
_cell.length_b   1.000
_cell.length_c   1.000
_cell.angle_alpha   90.00
_cell.angle_beta   90.00
_cell.angle_gamma   90.00
#
_symmetry.space_group_name_H-M   'P 1'
#
loop_
_entity.id
_entity.type
_entity.pdbx_description
1 polymer ?
#
loop_
_entity_poly.entity_id
_entity_poly.type
_entity_poly.pdbx_seq_one_letter_code
_entity_poly.pdbx_strand_id
1 'polypeptide(L)'
;MNNLDIRWQQRLDHYKKALRQLESSVELSRRRPLSELEKLGLIKAFEFTYELAWNVMKDYFEYQGTTSLMGARDAVREAFQKGMIADGEGWMEMIQSRNQTSQKLLGARS
;
A
#
# COMPACT_ATOMS: atom_id res chain seq x y z
N MET A 1 -6.28 9.23 -25.07
CA MET A 1 -5.81 8.96 -23.71
C MET A 1 -4.30 8.94 -23.67
N ASN A 2 -3.68 9.59 -22.70
CA ASN A 2 -2.24 9.55 -22.57
C ASN A 2 -1.81 8.34 -21.71
N ASN A 3 -0.51 8.05 -21.71
CA ASN A 3 0.02 6.90 -20.98
C ASN A 3 -0.13 7.03 -19.45
N LEU A 4 -0.13 8.24 -18.93
CA LEU A 4 -0.31 8.48 -17.49
C LEU A 4 -1.72 8.08 -17.04
N ASP A 5 -2.73 8.40 -17.84
CA ASP A 5 -4.11 8.04 -17.54
C ASP A 5 -4.28 6.51 -17.52
N ILE A 6 -3.71 5.83 -18.51
CA ILE A 6 -3.78 4.37 -18.56
C ILE A 6 -3.05 3.74 -17.38
N ARG A 7 -1.88 4.27 -17.02
CA ARG A 7 -1.04 3.71 -15.96
C ARG A 7 -1.74 3.70 -14.60
N TRP A 8 -2.32 4.82 -14.18
CA TRP A 8 -2.95 4.85 -12.86
C TRP A 8 -4.18 3.95 -12.80
N GLN A 9 -4.92 3.83 -13.89
CA GLN A 9 -6.09 2.97 -13.96
C GLN A 9 -5.71 1.49 -13.88
N GLN A 10 -4.64 1.08 -14.56
CA GLN A 10 -4.14 -0.28 -14.49
C GLN A 10 -3.65 -0.62 -13.09
N ARG A 11 -2.93 0.29 -12.45
CA ARG A 11 -2.47 0.09 -11.07
C ARG A 11 -3.62 0.04 -10.08
N LEU A 12 -4.64 0.85 -10.30
CA LEU A 12 -5.84 0.81 -9.45
C LEU A 12 -6.50 -0.57 -9.51
N ASP A 13 -6.59 -1.14 -10.70
CA ASP A 13 -7.16 -2.47 -10.87
C ASP A 13 -6.34 -3.54 -10.14
N HIS A 14 -5.03 -3.48 -10.26
CA HIS A 14 -4.11 -4.38 -9.53
C HIS A 14 -4.25 -4.20 -8.01
N TYR A 15 -4.35 -2.96 -7.56
CA TYR A 15 -4.56 -2.65 -6.14
C TYR A 15 -5.85 -3.27 -5.61
N LYS A 16 -6.94 -3.14 -6.36
CA LYS A 16 -8.23 -3.71 -5.93
C LYS A 16 -8.15 -5.23 -5.76
N LYS A 17 -7.45 -5.90 -6.67
CA LYS A 17 -7.26 -7.36 -6.57
C LYS A 17 -6.40 -7.73 -5.36
N ALA A 18 -5.31 -7.00 -5.15
CA ALA A 18 -4.43 -7.24 -4.00
C ALA A 18 -5.14 -6.99 -2.68
N LEU A 19 -5.97 -5.94 -2.62
CA LEU A 19 -6.73 -5.60 -1.43
C LEU A 19 -7.72 -6.72 -1.07
N ARG A 20 -8.40 -7.29 -2.07
CA ARG A 20 -9.31 -8.41 -1.84
C ARG A 20 -8.59 -9.62 -1.25
N GLN A 21 -7.38 -9.93 -1.74
CA GLN A 21 -6.58 -11.02 -1.19
C GLN A 21 -6.15 -10.73 0.25
N LEU A 22 -5.75 -9.49 0.52
CA LEU A 22 -5.36 -9.09 1.86
C LEU A 22 -6.55 -9.20 2.82
N GLU A 23 -7.71 -8.73 2.41
CA GLU A 23 -8.93 -8.84 3.22
C GLU A 23 -9.27 -10.29 3.54
N SER A 24 -9.14 -11.19 2.58
CA SER A 24 -9.35 -12.63 2.78
C SER A 24 -8.37 -13.20 3.80
N SER A 25 -7.11 -12.80 3.73
CA SER A 25 -6.07 -13.25 4.67
C SER A 25 -6.34 -12.75 6.09
N VAL A 26 -6.75 -11.49 6.22
CA VAL A 26 -7.10 -10.91 7.52
C VAL A 26 -8.33 -11.62 8.10
N GLU A 27 -9.33 -11.91 7.28
CA GLU A 27 -10.52 -12.63 7.71
C GLU A 27 -10.16 -14.02 8.22
N LEU A 28 -9.26 -14.72 7.53
CA LEU A 28 -8.79 -16.02 7.98
C LEU A 28 -8.11 -15.93 9.35
N SER A 29 -7.30 -14.89 9.56
CA SER A 29 -6.60 -14.69 10.84
C SER A 29 -7.55 -14.46 12.01
N ARG A 30 -8.76 -13.95 11.74
CA ARG A 30 -9.79 -13.76 12.75
C ARG A 30 -10.51 -15.06 13.12
N ARG A 31 -10.51 -16.03 12.22
CA ARG A 31 -11.21 -17.30 12.41
C ARG A 31 -10.39 -18.34 13.16
N ARG A 32 -9.08 -18.32 13.00
CA ARG A 32 -8.18 -19.28 13.63
C ARG A 32 -6.75 -18.72 13.64
N PRO A 33 -5.86 -19.26 14.50
CA PRO A 33 -4.45 -18.89 14.46
C PRO A 33 -3.84 -19.28 13.12
N LEU A 34 -2.95 -18.42 12.61
CA LEU A 34 -2.25 -18.67 11.35
C LEU A 34 -0.98 -19.50 11.62
N SER A 35 -0.63 -20.37 10.68
CA SER A 35 0.66 -21.02 10.67
C SER A 35 1.77 -19.99 10.38
N GLU A 36 3.03 -20.36 10.62
CA GLU A 36 4.15 -19.47 10.32
C GLU A 36 4.19 -19.09 8.84
N LEU A 37 3.93 -20.05 7.95
CA LEU A 37 3.88 -19.78 6.52
C LEU A 37 2.75 -18.82 6.17
N GLU A 38 1.59 -18.99 6.78
CA GLU A 38 0.45 -18.11 6.55
C GLU A 38 0.72 -16.68 7.06
N LYS A 39 1.42 -16.55 8.19
CA LYS A 39 1.83 -15.23 8.70
C LYS A 39 2.76 -14.53 7.73
N LEU A 40 3.73 -15.23 7.18
CA LEU A 40 4.62 -14.68 6.18
C LEU A 40 3.85 -14.24 4.93
N GLY A 41 2.89 -15.04 4.50
CA GLY A 41 2.03 -14.71 3.38
C GLY A 41 1.20 -13.46 3.62
N LEU A 42 0.66 -13.30 4.83
CA LEU A 42 -0.09 -12.11 5.21
C LEU A 42 0.78 -10.86 5.18
N ILE A 43 2.00 -10.94 5.72
CA ILE A 43 2.95 -9.83 5.70
C ILE A 43 3.27 -9.42 4.26
N LYS A 44 3.53 -10.39 3.38
CA LYS A 44 3.82 -10.12 1.98
C LYS A 44 2.62 -9.51 1.26
N ALA A 45 1.42 -10.00 1.55
CA ALA A 45 0.20 -9.44 0.96
C ALA A 45 0.01 -7.98 1.39
N PHE A 46 0.27 -7.67 2.65
CA PHE A 46 0.21 -6.30 3.15
C PHE A 46 1.22 -5.40 2.44
N GLU A 47 2.49 -5.83 2.37
CA GLU A 47 3.54 -5.04 1.72
C GLU A 47 3.21 -4.77 0.25
N PHE A 48 2.76 -5.79 -0.47
CA PHE A 48 2.41 -5.68 -1.88
C PHE A 48 1.22 -4.73 -2.09
N THR A 49 0.18 -4.89 -1.27
CA THR A 49 -1.02 -4.05 -1.36
C THR A 49 -0.68 -2.58 -1.05
N TYR A 50 0.13 -2.37 -0.02
CA TYR A 50 0.59 -1.05 0.36
C TYR A 50 1.38 -0.38 -0.78
N GLU A 51 2.31 -1.09 -1.39
CA GLU A 51 3.10 -0.55 -2.51
C GLU A 51 2.19 -0.15 -3.68
N LEU A 52 1.22 -0.98 -4.01
CA LEU A 52 0.27 -0.65 -5.08
C LEU A 52 -0.56 0.58 -4.72
N ALA A 53 -0.99 0.69 -3.46
CA ALA A 53 -1.84 1.80 -3.03
C ALA A 53 -1.16 3.15 -3.24
N TRP A 54 0.06 3.33 -2.72
CA TRP A 54 0.70 4.64 -2.83
C TRP A 54 1.17 4.91 -4.26
N ASN A 55 1.51 3.89 -5.03
CA ASN A 55 1.86 4.06 -6.45
C ASN A 55 0.65 4.49 -7.28
N VAL A 56 -0.55 3.99 -6.97
CA VAL A 56 -1.78 4.47 -7.61
C VAL A 56 -1.95 5.96 -7.33
N MET A 57 -1.80 6.36 -6.07
CA MET A 57 -1.92 7.77 -5.69
C MET A 57 -0.92 8.64 -6.45
N LYS A 58 0.34 8.21 -6.50
CA LYS A 58 1.39 8.93 -7.18
C LYS A 58 1.09 9.08 -8.67
N ASP A 59 0.73 7.98 -9.33
CA ASP A 59 0.43 8.00 -10.77
C ASP A 59 -0.77 8.89 -11.07
N TYR A 60 -1.80 8.82 -10.23
CA TYR A 60 -2.98 9.66 -10.39
C TYR A 60 -2.63 11.14 -10.28
N PHE A 61 -1.80 11.52 -9.30
CA PHE A 61 -1.40 12.91 -9.13
C PHE A 61 -0.49 13.38 -10.26
N GLU A 62 0.38 12.51 -10.78
CA GLU A 62 1.17 12.83 -11.97
C GLU A 62 0.26 13.11 -13.16
N TYR A 63 -0.78 12.30 -13.34
CA TYR A 63 -1.80 12.51 -14.36
C TYR A 63 -2.48 13.87 -14.18
N GLN A 64 -2.70 14.30 -12.94
CA GLN A 64 -3.29 15.60 -12.60
C GLN A 64 -2.29 16.75 -12.72
N GLY A 65 -1.04 16.49 -13.03
CA GLY A 65 -0.03 17.52 -13.20
C GLY A 65 0.93 17.73 -12.03
N THR A 66 0.78 16.97 -10.95
CA THR A 66 1.68 17.06 -9.79
C THR A 66 2.89 16.16 -10.03
N THR A 67 4.08 16.75 -10.16
CA THR A 67 5.28 16.00 -10.55
C THR A 67 6.36 15.94 -9.48
N SER A 68 6.11 16.49 -8.29
CA SER A 68 7.12 16.60 -7.24
C SER A 68 7.06 15.51 -6.18
N LEU A 69 6.24 14.47 -6.39
CA LEU A 69 6.07 13.42 -5.40
C LEU A 69 7.21 12.41 -5.48
N MET A 70 7.93 12.24 -4.37
CA MET A 70 9.15 11.44 -4.32
C MET A 70 8.94 10.04 -3.74
N GLY A 71 7.85 9.79 -3.05
CA GLY A 71 7.61 8.48 -2.43
C GLY A 71 6.28 8.41 -1.71
N ALA A 72 6.13 7.36 -0.89
CA ALA A 72 4.87 7.06 -0.23
C ALA A 72 4.36 8.19 0.66
N ARG A 73 5.26 8.79 1.46
CA ARG A 73 4.84 9.85 2.38
C ARG A 73 4.31 11.07 1.63
N ASP A 74 4.97 11.45 0.55
CA ASP A 74 4.54 12.58 -0.27
C ASP A 74 3.19 12.29 -0.90
N ALA A 75 3.01 11.07 -1.44
CA ALA A 75 1.75 10.67 -2.06
C ALA A 75 0.60 10.69 -1.06
N VAL A 76 0.84 10.19 0.15
CA VAL A 76 -0.17 10.16 1.21
C VAL A 76 -0.54 11.57 1.67
N ARG A 77 0.45 12.44 1.85
CA ARG A 77 0.19 13.84 2.23
C ARG A 77 -0.66 14.54 1.18
N GLU A 78 -0.32 14.37 -0.09
CA GLU A 78 -1.07 14.97 -1.19
C GLU A 78 -2.51 14.44 -1.22
N ALA A 79 -2.67 13.13 -1.04
CA ALA A 79 -3.98 12.51 -1.02
C ALA A 79 -4.85 13.02 0.14
N PHE A 80 -4.24 13.22 1.31
CA PHE A 80 -4.95 13.78 2.46
C PHE A 80 -5.35 15.23 2.22
N GLN A 81 -4.43 16.03 1.70
CA GLN A 81 -4.71 17.46 1.43
C GLN A 81 -5.83 17.64 0.40
N LYS A 82 -5.92 16.74 -0.57
CA LYS A 82 -6.94 16.80 -1.62
C LYS A 82 -8.23 16.07 -1.26
N GLY A 83 -8.31 15.54 -0.04
CA GLY A 83 -9.52 14.87 0.43
C GLY A 83 -9.75 13.48 -0.15
N MET A 84 -8.75 12.89 -0.80
CA MET A 84 -8.86 11.55 -1.36
C MET A 84 -8.86 10.50 -0.26
N ILE A 85 -8.11 10.72 0.81
CA ILE A 85 -8.10 9.87 2.00
C ILE A 85 -8.47 10.72 3.20
N ALA A 86 -9.20 10.13 4.15
CA ALA A 86 -9.67 10.84 5.35
C ALA A 86 -8.74 10.63 6.54
N ASP A 87 -8.08 9.47 6.62
CA ASP A 87 -7.25 9.08 7.76
C ASP A 87 -5.76 9.16 7.41
N GLY A 88 -5.24 10.38 7.38
CA GLY A 88 -3.82 10.61 7.09
C GLY A 88 -2.90 9.99 8.13
N GLU A 89 -3.29 10.01 9.40
CA GLU A 89 -2.48 9.40 10.47
C GLU A 89 -2.39 7.90 10.32
N GLY A 90 -3.51 7.23 10.03
CA GLY A 90 -3.53 5.79 9.81
C GLY A 90 -2.64 5.38 8.65
N TRP A 91 -2.65 6.14 7.56
CA TRP A 91 -1.77 5.88 6.43
C TRP A 91 -0.30 6.06 6.78
N MET A 92 0.03 7.09 7.58
CA MET A 92 1.41 7.28 8.03
C MET A 92 1.86 6.16 8.97
N GLU A 93 0.97 5.67 9.82
CA GLU A 93 1.24 4.52 10.68
C GLU A 93 1.49 3.26 9.86
N MET A 94 0.77 3.06 8.76
CA MET A 94 1.01 1.94 7.85
C MET A 94 2.40 2.01 7.22
N ILE A 95 2.84 3.20 6.83
CA ILE A 95 4.19 3.40 6.29
C ILE A 95 5.23 2.99 7.34
N GLN A 96 5.06 3.44 8.56
CA GLN A 96 5.97 3.12 9.66
C GLN A 96 5.98 1.62 9.95
N SER A 97 4.81 0.99 10.00
CA SER A 97 4.68 -0.45 10.25
C SER A 97 5.37 -1.26 9.16
N ARG A 98 5.21 -0.88 7.91
CA ARG A 98 5.87 -1.55 6.78
C ARG A 98 7.39 -1.44 6.92
N ASN A 99 7.89 -0.27 7.25
CA ASN A 99 9.33 -0.07 7.42
C ASN A 99 9.87 -0.89 8.60
N GLN A 100 9.15 -0.92 9.73
CA GLN A 100 9.53 -1.71 10.89
C GLN A 100 9.53 -3.21 10.59
N THR A 101 8.54 -3.69 9.86
CA THR A 101 8.44 -5.10 9.47
C THR A 101 9.64 -5.48 8.62
N SER A 102 10.00 -4.66 7.64
CA SER A 102 11.17 -4.90 6.79
C SER A 102 12.45 -4.93 7.62
N GLN A 103 12.61 -4.00 8.56
CA GLN A 103 13.78 -3.93 9.45
C GLN A 103 13.88 -5.16 10.33
N LYS A 104 12.78 -5.64 10.90
CA LYS A 104 12.76 -6.84 11.73
C LYS A 104 13.18 -8.08 10.95
N LEU A 105 12.70 -8.21 9.73
CA LEU A 105 13.09 -9.33 8.86
C LEU A 105 14.58 -9.30 8.54
N LEU A 106 15.12 -8.12 8.28
CA LEU A 106 16.56 -7.95 8.03
C LEU A 106 17.37 -8.14 9.31
N GLY A 107 16.88 -7.61 10.44
CA GLY A 107 17.55 -7.70 11.73
C GLY A 107 17.66 -9.14 12.24
N ALA A 108 16.71 -10.00 11.94
CA ALA A 108 16.74 -11.40 12.34
C ALA A 108 17.88 -12.17 11.68
N ARG A 109 18.55 -11.61 10.70
CA ARG A 109 19.67 -12.23 9.98
C ARG A 109 21.04 -11.78 10.48
N SER A 110 21.06 -10.76 11.31
CA SER A 110 22.32 -10.21 11.82
C SER A 110 22.68 -10.77 13.21
#